data_31cd73d14036ddf2cf819c8e9cd69dc5
#
_entry.id   31cd73d14036ddf2cf819c8e9cd69dc5
#
_cell.length_a   1.000
_cell.length_b   1.000
_cell.length_c   1.000
_cell.angle_alpha   90.00
_cell.angle_beta   90.00
_cell.angle_gamma   90.00
#
_symmetry.space_group_name_H-M   'P 1'
#
loop_
_entity.id
_entity.type
_entity.pdbx_description
1 polymer ?
#
loop_
_entity_poly.entity_id
_entity_poly.type
_entity_poly.pdbx_seq_one_letter_code
_entity_poly.pdbx_strand_id
1 'polypeptide(L)'
;MLIQSLEKKTRLALITVLLTIVGNVVVCGMLIAYGAKILSEERSQVYVLDGDIPFLAQRSQQEANFVMEAKAAIQLFHQYFFTLPPDDDYIKWTLSKAMYMADGTALKQKQAMEENGFYSDIVSSSAVCMIICDSIKLDEHTRKFKYYGTQIIKRRSRDMKRSLITVGGIENVPRTRNNPHGLLITNWRTLEDKDLDY
;
A
#
# COMPACT_ATOMS: atom_id res chain seq x y z
N MET A 1 -66.19 -45.28 22.67
CA MET A 1 -65.63 -45.12 21.32
C MET A 1 -65.41 -43.66 20.91
N LEU A 2 -66.33 -42.74 21.17
CA LEU A 2 -66.18 -41.29 20.77
C LEU A 2 -64.99 -40.55 21.47
N ILE A 3 -64.81 -40.80 22.78
CA ILE A 3 -63.79 -40.12 23.58
C ILE A 3 -62.34 -40.50 23.14
N GLN A 4 -62.11 -41.78 22.85
CA GLN A 4 -60.79 -42.25 22.36
C GLN A 4 -60.45 -41.76 20.96
N SER A 5 -61.45 -41.47 20.11
CA SER A 5 -61.19 -40.86 18.78
C SER A 5 -60.91 -39.37 18.87
N LEU A 6 -61.46 -38.68 19.86
CA LEU A 6 -61.15 -37.27 20.14
C LEU A 6 -59.71 -37.08 20.69
N GLU A 7 -59.31 -37.95 21.63
CA GLU A 7 -57.89 -37.88 22.14
C GLU A 7 -56.86 -38.16 21.06
N LYS A 8 -57.13 -39.10 20.15
CA LYS A 8 -56.22 -39.35 19.02
C LYS A 8 -56.15 -38.15 18.07
N LYS A 9 -57.24 -37.47 17.75
CA LYS A 9 -57.29 -36.28 16.89
C LYS A 9 -56.63 -35.11 17.55
N THR A 10 -56.79 -34.86 18.86
CA THR A 10 -56.12 -33.80 19.58
C THR A 10 -54.60 -34.04 19.69
N ARG A 11 -54.17 -35.28 19.94
CA ARG A 11 -52.72 -35.61 19.87
C ARG A 11 -52.13 -35.39 18.49
N LEU A 12 -52.81 -35.78 17.43
CA LEU A 12 -52.35 -35.58 16.06
C LEU A 12 -52.27 -34.10 15.74
N ALA A 13 -53.25 -33.29 16.13
CA ALA A 13 -53.25 -31.86 15.96
C ALA A 13 -52.08 -31.17 16.71
N LEU A 14 -51.80 -31.60 17.95
CA LEU A 14 -50.66 -31.09 18.72
C LEU A 14 -49.32 -31.43 18.07
N ILE A 15 -49.16 -32.67 17.54
CA ILE A 15 -47.95 -33.10 16.86
C ILE A 15 -47.73 -32.28 15.57
N THR A 16 -48.79 -32.05 14.77
CA THR A 16 -48.69 -31.24 13.55
C THR A 16 -48.33 -29.79 13.86
N VAL A 17 -48.93 -29.18 14.89
CA VAL A 17 -48.58 -27.82 15.32
C VAL A 17 -47.10 -27.74 15.79
N LEU A 18 -46.66 -28.73 16.57
CA LEU A 18 -45.27 -28.78 17.04
C LEU A 18 -44.28 -28.90 15.85
N LEU A 19 -44.62 -29.76 14.88
CA LEU A 19 -43.80 -29.97 13.68
C LEU A 19 -43.73 -28.72 12.82
N THR A 20 -44.82 -27.97 12.68
CA THR A 20 -44.83 -26.69 11.94
C THR A 20 -44.03 -25.62 12.65
N ILE A 21 -44.07 -25.55 13.98
CA ILE A 21 -43.26 -24.61 14.77
C ILE A 21 -41.76 -24.90 14.58
N VAL A 22 -41.36 -26.18 14.73
CA VAL A 22 -39.97 -26.60 14.53
C VAL A 22 -39.52 -26.31 13.10
N GLY A 23 -40.36 -26.62 12.09
CA GLY A 23 -40.06 -26.30 10.69
C GLY A 23 -39.82 -24.81 10.45
N ASN A 24 -40.68 -23.95 11.01
CA ASN A 24 -40.50 -22.49 10.91
C ASN A 24 -39.22 -22.01 11.58
N VAL A 25 -38.87 -22.52 12.76
CA VAL A 25 -37.62 -22.15 13.45
C VAL A 25 -36.39 -22.51 12.62
N VAL A 26 -36.38 -23.69 11.98
CA VAL A 26 -35.29 -24.13 11.11
C VAL A 26 -35.16 -23.22 9.87
N VAL A 27 -36.30 -22.91 9.22
CA VAL A 27 -36.30 -22.00 8.04
C VAL A 27 -35.84 -20.61 8.43
N CYS A 28 -36.30 -20.05 9.53
CA CYS A 28 -35.86 -18.76 10.02
C CYS A 28 -34.33 -18.75 10.34
N GLY A 29 -33.84 -19.82 10.98
CA GLY A 29 -32.41 -19.98 11.26
C GLY A 29 -31.56 -20.03 9.99
N MET A 30 -32.01 -20.75 8.95
CA MET A 30 -31.34 -20.78 7.66
C MET A 30 -31.34 -19.42 6.97
N LEU A 31 -32.45 -18.69 7.00
CA LEU A 31 -32.54 -17.36 6.39
C LEU A 31 -31.64 -16.36 7.11
N ILE A 32 -31.52 -16.39 8.43
CA ILE A 32 -30.61 -15.55 9.20
C ILE A 32 -29.17 -15.88 8.87
N ALA A 33 -28.79 -17.15 8.83
CA ALA A 33 -27.47 -17.61 8.52
C ALA A 33 -27.06 -17.20 7.07
N TYR A 34 -27.96 -17.36 6.12
CA TYR A 34 -27.75 -16.97 4.74
C TYR A 34 -27.64 -15.45 4.57
N GLY A 35 -28.51 -14.69 5.23
CA GLY A 35 -28.46 -13.24 5.25
C GLY A 35 -27.16 -12.70 5.88
N ALA A 36 -26.74 -13.31 7.00
CA ALA A 36 -25.46 -12.95 7.63
C ALA A 36 -24.26 -13.23 6.72
N LYS A 37 -24.28 -14.32 5.94
CA LYS A 37 -23.25 -14.65 4.97
C LYS A 37 -23.18 -13.62 3.84
N ILE A 38 -24.32 -13.25 3.24
CA ILE A 38 -24.39 -12.22 2.19
C ILE A 38 -23.88 -10.87 2.72
N LEU A 39 -24.34 -10.47 3.92
CA LEU A 39 -23.90 -9.20 4.51
C LEU A 39 -22.38 -9.18 4.81
N SER A 40 -21.79 -10.32 5.15
CA SER A 40 -20.35 -10.42 5.38
C SER A 40 -19.56 -10.35 4.07
N GLU A 41 -20.08 -10.89 2.98
CA GLU A 41 -19.48 -10.81 1.65
C GLU A 41 -19.57 -9.39 1.09
N GLU A 42 -20.70 -8.70 1.23
CA GLU A 42 -20.86 -7.31 0.78
C GLU A 42 -20.00 -6.32 1.59
N ARG A 43 -19.81 -6.53 2.90
CA ARG A 43 -18.93 -5.71 3.73
C ARG A 43 -17.46 -5.82 3.34
N SER A 44 -17.06 -6.84 2.59
CA SER A 44 -15.70 -7.00 2.07
C SER A 44 -15.43 -6.14 0.82
N GLN A 45 -16.47 -5.57 0.21
CA GLN A 45 -16.34 -4.73 -0.98
C GLN A 45 -16.43 -3.25 -0.60
N VAL A 46 -15.34 -2.52 -0.84
CA VAL A 46 -15.33 -1.05 -0.67
C VAL A 46 -15.42 -0.44 -2.05
N TYR A 47 -16.49 0.31 -2.31
CA TYR A 47 -16.62 1.09 -3.54
C TYR A 47 -15.81 2.38 -3.38
N VAL A 48 -14.75 2.53 -4.15
CA VAL A 48 -14.01 3.79 -4.27
C VAL A 48 -14.50 4.48 -5.52
N LEU A 49 -15.14 5.63 -5.35
CA LEU A 49 -15.52 6.51 -6.44
C LEU A 49 -14.30 7.38 -6.79
N ASP A 50 -13.63 7.05 -7.88
CA ASP A 50 -12.64 7.93 -8.51
C ASP A 50 -13.17 8.34 -9.89
N GLY A 51 -13.77 9.52 -9.94
CA GLY A 51 -14.48 9.99 -11.11
C GLY A 51 -15.79 9.23 -11.41
N ASP A 52 -16.20 9.17 -12.68
CA ASP A 52 -17.48 8.59 -13.12
C ASP A 52 -17.47 7.05 -13.28
N ILE A 53 -16.41 6.35 -12.89
CA ILE A 53 -16.29 4.89 -13.03
C ILE A 53 -16.26 4.24 -11.63
N PRO A 54 -17.28 3.45 -11.25
CA PRO A 54 -17.24 2.70 -10.00
C PRO A 54 -16.20 1.56 -10.11
N PHE A 55 -15.06 1.71 -9.43
CA PHE A 55 -14.11 0.62 -9.26
C PHE A 55 -14.54 -0.26 -8.07
N LEU A 56 -14.82 -1.52 -8.35
CA LEU A 56 -14.98 -2.55 -7.33
C LEU A 56 -13.60 -2.87 -6.72
N ALA A 57 -13.25 -2.14 -5.67
CA ALA A 57 -12.09 -2.50 -4.87
C ALA A 57 -12.48 -3.67 -3.96
N GLN A 58 -12.20 -4.88 -4.41
CA GLN A 58 -12.25 -6.04 -3.52
C GLN A 58 -11.27 -5.78 -2.35
N ARG A 59 -11.76 -5.87 -1.13
CA ARG A 59 -10.92 -5.87 0.08
C ARG A 59 -10.11 -7.17 0.06
N SER A 60 -9.19 -7.26 -0.91
CA SER A 60 -8.24 -8.35 -0.98
C SER A 60 -7.42 -8.37 0.31
N GLN A 61 -7.08 -9.56 0.74
CA GLN A 61 -6.37 -9.81 1.97
C GLN A 61 -5.27 -8.76 2.17
N GLN A 62 -5.29 -8.12 3.31
CA GLN A 62 -4.49 -6.93 3.66
C GLN A 62 -2.99 -7.11 3.38
N GLU A 63 -2.53 -8.36 3.35
CA GLU A 63 -1.15 -8.76 3.06
C GLU A 63 -0.78 -8.69 1.56
N ALA A 64 -1.67 -9.13 0.66
CA ALA A 64 -1.37 -9.08 -0.79
C ALA A 64 -1.28 -7.65 -1.30
N ASN A 65 -2.09 -6.73 -0.74
CA ASN A 65 -2.03 -5.31 -1.06
C ASN A 65 -0.83 -4.61 -0.43
N PHE A 66 -0.35 -5.09 0.73
CA PHE A 66 0.80 -4.48 1.41
C PHE A 66 2.05 -4.48 0.52
N VAL A 67 2.37 -5.60 -0.12
CA VAL A 67 3.58 -5.72 -0.97
C VAL A 67 3.53 -4.74 -2.15
N MET A 68 2.38 -4.62 -2.80
CA MET A 68 2.21 -3.71 -3.94
C MET A 68 2.28 -2.25 -3.48
N GLU A 69 1.60 -1.92 -2.38
CA GLU A 69 1.58 -0.56 -1.82
C GLU A 69 2.97 -0.18 -1.28
N ALA A 70 3.69 -1.11 -0.63
CA ALA A 70 5.05 -0.89 -0.14
C ALA A 70 6.04 -0.65 -1.28
N LYS A 71 5.97 -1.43 -2.37
CA LYS A 71 6.81 -1.18 -3.56
C LYS A 71 6.50 0.17 -4.19
N ALA A 72 5.23 0.54 -4.30
CA ALA A 72 4.84 1.85 -4.82
C ALA A 72 5.37 3.00 -3.94
N ALA A 73 5.26 2.88 -2.61
CA ALA A 73 5.78 3.87 -1.69
C ALA A 73 7.31 3.98 -1.75
N ILE A 74 8.04 2.85 -1.84
CA ILE A 74 9.50 2.84 -2.00
C ILE A 74 9.89 3.52 -3.30
N GLN A 75 9.23 3.21 -4.41
CA GLN A 75 9.49 3.83 -5.70
C GLN A 75 9.23 5.34 -5.67
N LEU A 76 8.11 5.77 -5.10
CA LEU A 76 7.74 7.18 -4.98
C LEU A 76 8.73 7.96 -4.12
N PHE A 77 9.18 7.39 -3.00
CA PHE A 77 10.23 7.97 -2.17
C PHE A 77 11.51 8.22 -2.97
N HIS A 78 12.00 7.21 -3.72
CA HIS A 78 13.21 7.35 -4.53
C HIS A 78 13.02 8.36 -5.66
N GLN A 79 11.84 8.46 -6.24
CA GLN A 79 11.52 9.50 -7.23
C GLN A 79 11.63 10.89 -6.62
N TYR A 80 11.02 11.13 -5.45
CA TYR A 80 11.13 12.42 -4.77
C TYR A 80 12.56 12.75 -4.33
N PHE A 81 13.35 11.74 -3.95
CA PHE A 81 14.70 11.97 -3.44
C PHE A 81 15.75 12.18 -4.54
N PHE A 82 15.61 11.51 -5.69
CA PHE A 82 16.64 11.50 -6.74
C PHE A 82 16.21 12.09 -8.09
N THR A 83 14.94 12.45 -8.28
CA THR A 83 14.52 13.15 -9.50
C THR A 83 14.55 14.65 -9.24
N LEU A 84 15.62 15.28 -9.67
CA LEU A 84 15.98 16.65 -9.32
C LEU A 84 16.28 17.44 -10.60
N PRO A 85 15.38 18.35 -11.03
CA PRO A 85 15.69 19.32 -12.08
C PRO A 85 16.59 20.44 -11.51
N PRO A 86 17.22 21.26 -12.35
CA PRO A 86 18.09 22.36 -11.92
C PRO A 86 17.29 23.60 -11.46
N ASP A 87 16.43 23.40 -10.47
CA ASP A 87 15.58 24.41 -9.86
C ASP A 87 15.60 24.22 -8.34
N ASP A 88 16.14 25.19 -7.63
CA ASP A 88 16.38 25.12 -6.17
C ASP A 88 15.04 25.00 -5.39
N ASP A 89 14.01 25.70 -5.79
CA ASP A 89 12.71 25.66 -5.11
C ASP A 89 12.03 24.30 -5.33
N TYR A 90 12.11 23.76 -6.54
CA TYR A 90 11.59 22.44 -6.84
C TYR A 90 12.36 21.34 -6.09
N ILE A 91 13.69 21.43 -6.02
CA ILE A 91 14.53 20.51 -5.24
C ILE A 91 14.10 20.50 -3.76
N LYS A 92 13.96 21.68 -3.17
CA LYS A 92 13.48 21.80 -1.78
C LYS A 92 12.10 21.19 -1.58
N TRP A 93 11.19 21.49 -2.50
CA TRP A 93 9.83 20.98 -2.45
C TRP A 93 9.78 19.45 -2.55
N THR A 94 10.46 18.85 -3.54
CA THR A 94 10.44 17.40 -3.76
C THR A 94 11.13 16.64 -2.62
N LEU A 95 12.25 17.15 -2.11
CA LEU A 95 12.92 16.59 -0.94
C LEU A 95 12.04 16.67 0.32
N SER A 96 11.28 17.75 0.50
CA SER A 96 10.32 17.83 1.61
C SER A 96 9.26 16.72 1.54
N LYS A 97 8.82 16.35 0.35
CA LYS A 97 7.88 15.22 0.16
C LYS A 97 8.52 13.88 0.51
N ALA A 98 9.77 13.67 0.13
CA ALA A 98 10.51 12.47 0.52
C ALA A 98 10.65 12.36 2.05
N MET A 99 10.90 13.46 2.75
CA MET A 99 11.07 13.46 4.22
C MET A 99 9.79 13.07 4.99
N TYR A 100 8.59 13.29 4.42
CA TYR A 100 7.35 12.79 5.03
C TYR A 100 7.18 11.26 4.90
N MET A 101 7.95 10.62 4.04
CA MET A 101 7.87 9.18 3.77
C MET A 101 9.00 8.37 4.43
N ALA A 102 9.94 9.03 5.11
CA ALA A 102 11.10 8.37 5.68
C ALA A 102 11.43 8.89 7.09
N ASP A 103 12.22 8.10 7.82
CA ASP A 103 12.72 8.45 9.14
C ASP A 103 13.94 9.43 9.08
N GLY A 104 14.53 9.72 10.24
CA GLY A 104 15.69 10.60 10.34
C GLY A 104 16.95 10.13 9.57
N THR A 105 16.99 8.89 9.08
CA THR A 105 18.14 8.41 8.29
C THR A 105 18.17 9.05 6.89
N ALA A 106 16.99 9.27 6.27
CA ALA A 106 16.90 9.99 5.01
C ALA A 106 17.29 11.47 5.16
N LEU A 107 16.91 12.09 6.29
CA LEU A 107 17.33 13.47 6.59
C LEU A 107 18.84 13.60 6.72
N LYS A 108 19.50 12.66 7.40
CA LYS A 108 20.97 12.63 7.50
C LYS A 108 21.63 12.50 6.13
N GLN A 109 21.09 11.63 5.27
CA GLN A 109 21.62 11.48 3.91
C GLN A 109 21.44 12.76 3.09
N LYS A 110 20.27 13.40 3.17
CA LYS A 110 20.01 14.70 2.53
C LYS A 110 21.02 15.75 2.99
N GLN A 111 21.25 15.86 4.30
CA GLN A 111 22.20 16.84 4.86
C GLN A 111 23.64 16.58 4.38
N ALA A 112 24.08 15.31 4.36
CA ALA A 112 25.40 14.96 3.85
C ALA A 112 25.56 15.32 2.36
N MET A 113 24.53 15.15 1.54
CA MET A 113 24.55 15.56 0.13
C MET A 113 24.58 17.09 -0.02
N GLU A 114 23.86 17.80 0.84
CA GLU A 114 23.84 19.28 0.88
C GLU A 114 25.21 19.84 1.28
N GLU A 115 25.83 19.29 2.31
CA GLU A 115 27.19 19.66 2.78
C GLU A 115 28.27 19.41 1.70
N ASN A 116 28.08 18.33 0.91
CA ASN A 116 28.96 18.02 -0.22
C ASN A 116 28.69 18.88 -1.49
N GLY A 117 27.74 19.81 -1.44
CA GLY A 117 27.43 20.70 -2.55
C GLY A 117 26.62 20.05 -3.68
N PHE A 118 26.10 18.83 -3.50
CA PHE A 118 25.43 18.08 -4.56
C PHE A 118 24.26 18.83 -5.20
N TYR A 119 23.41 19.47 -4.41
CA TYR A 119 22.26 20.20 -4.94
C TYR A 119 22.67 21.51 -5.64
N SER A 120 23.64 22.22 -5.11
CA SER A 120 24.18 23.44 -5.76
C SER A 120 24.89 23.12 -7.09
N ASP A 121 25.53 21.95 -7.18
CA ASP A 121 26.13 21.47 -8.43
C ASP A 121 25.09 21.15 -9.50
N ILE A 122 23.95 20.59 -9.12
CA ILE A 122 22.83 20.35 -10.04
C ILE A 122 22.33 21.67 -10.64
N VAL A 123 22.08 22.67 -9.80
CA VAL A 123 21.58 23.97 -10.24
C VAL A 123 22.61 24.69 -11.10
N SER A 124 23.87 24.81 -10.64
CA SER A 124 24.95 25.57 -11.33
C SER A 124 25.32 24.94 -12.65
N SER A 125 25.36 23.61 -12.75
CA SER A 125 25.65 22.90 -14.00
C SER A 125 24.43 22.74 -14.93
N SER A 126 23.24 23.18 -14.52
CA SER A 126 21.97 22.92 -15.20
C SER A 126 21.76 21.43 -15.48
N ALA A 127 22.15 20.59 -14.53
CA ALA A 127 22.00 19.15 -14.64
C ALA A 127 20.56 18.72 -14.32
N VAL A 128 20.07 17.70 -15.01
CA VAL A 128 18.78 17.05 -14.70
C VAL A 128 19.08 15.65 -14.20
N CYS A 129 18.74 15.38 -12.93
CA CYS A 129 18.84 14.06 -12.35
C CYS A 129 17.49 13.35 -12.43
N MET A 130 17.50 12.10 -12.86
CA MET A 130 16.32 11.22 -12.92
C MET A 130 16.69 9.86 -12.36
N ILE A 131 15.74 9.20 -11.69
CA ILE A 131 15.89 7.83 -11.23
C ILE A 131 14.90 6.92 -11.96
N ILE A 132 15.40 5.80 -12.47
CA ILE A 132 14.59 4.72 -13.04
C ILE A 132 14.64 3.56 -12.05
N CYS A 133 13.49 3.05 -11.66
CA CYS A 133 13.41 1.87 -10.82
C CYS A 133 13.59 0.62 -11.69
N ASP A 134 14.64 -0.14 -11.46
CA ASP A 134 14.91 -1.39 -12.17
C ASP A 134 14.21 -2.56 -11.47
N SER A 135 14.32 -2.66 -10.14
CA SER A 135 13.61 -3.66 -9.35
C SER A 135 13.57 -3.31 -7.86
N ILE A 136 12.58 -3.87 -7.15
CA ILE A 136 12.46 -3.77 -5.70
C ILE A 136 12.26 -5.18 -5.14
N LYS A 137 13.21 -5.62 -4.33
CA LYS A 137 13.10 -6.87 -3.55
C LYS A 137 12.62 -6.50 -2.16
N LEU A 138 11.44 -6.97 -1.77
CA LEU A 138 10.85 -6.77 -0.46
C LEU A 138 10.65 -8.14 0.20
N ASP A 139 11.14 -8.29 1.42
CA ASP A 139 10.86 -9.42 2.28
C ASP A 139 9.65 -9.06 3.16
N GLU A 140 8.56 -9.80 2.98
CA GLU A 140 7.28 -9.57 3.66
C GLU A 140 7.35 -9.84 5.17
N HIS A 141 8.17 -10.80 5.58
CA HIS A 141 8.30 -11.18 6.98
C HIS A 141 9.15 -10.20 7.78
N THR A 142 10.29 -9.81 7.23
CA THR A 142 11.21 -8.87 7.90
C THR A 142 10.89 -7.42 7.57
N ARG A 143 10.01 -7.16 6.58
CA ARG A 143 9.67 -5.83 6.06
C ARG A 143 10.89 -5.01 5.64
N LYS A 144 11.95 -5.70 5.20
CA LYS A 144 13.16 -5.08 4.68
C LYS A 144 13.13 -5.08 3.16
N PHE A 145 13.61 -4.00 2.57
CA PHE A 145 13.69 -3.91 1.12
C PHE A 145 15.12 -3.65 0.65
N LYS A 146 15.36 -4.03 -0.61
CA LYS A 146 16.51 -3.64 -1.40
C LYS A 146 15.99 -3.08 -2.73
N TYR A 147 16.28 -1.81 -2.96
CA TYR A 147 15.94 -1.08 -4.18
C TYR A 147 17.13 -1.09 -5.14
N TYR A 148 16.86 -1.34 -6.39
CA TYR A 148 17.81 -1.25 -7.49
C TYR A 148 17.29 -0.23 -8.48
N GLY A 149 18.11 0.73 -8.83
CA GLY A 149 17.74 1.76 -9.79
C GLY A 149 18.93 2.28 -10.56
N THR A 150 18.62 2.83 -11.72
CA THR A 150 19.59 3.52 -12.57
C THR A 150 19.33 5.03 -12.48
N GLN A 151 20.30 5.76 -11.95
CA GLN A 151 20.27 7.22 -11.93
C GLN A 151 20.86 7.75 -13.24
N ILE A 152 20.13 8.62 -13.92
CA ILE A 152 20.55 9.30 -15.14
C ILE A 152 20.77 10.77 -14.81
N ILE A 153 21.99 11.26 -15.02
CA ILE A 153 22.37 12.65 -14.81
C ILE A 153 22.68 13.26 -16.19
N LYS A 154 21.75 14.06 -16.71
CA LYS A 154 21.89 14.77 -17.98
C LYS A 154 22.57 16.11 -17.73
N ARG A 155 23.70 16.35 -18.38
CA ARG A 155 24.46 17.60 -18.34
C ARG A 155 24.70 18.11 -19.76
N ARG A 156 24.97 19.39 -19.90
CA ARG A 156 25.32 19.95 -21.23
C ARG A 156 26.56 19.32 -21.85
N SER A 157 27.52 18.89 -21.02
CA SER A 157 28.81 18.35 -21.45
C SER A 157 28.74 16.85 -21.75
N ARG A 158 28.08 16.07 -20.93
CA ARG A 158 27.99 14.59 -21.02
C ARG A 158 26.91 14.07 -20.13
N ASP A 159 26.16 13.10 -20.64
CA ASP A 159 25.23 12.29 -19.84
C ASP A 159 26.02 11.26 -19.03
N MET A 160 25.59 11.02 -17.81
CA MET A 160 26.13 9.99 -16.92
C MET A 160 25.02 9.05 -16.46
N LYS A 161 25.34 7.78 -16.36
CA LYS A 161 24.46 6.80 -15.73
C LYS A 161 25.17 6.20 -14.52
N ARG A 162 24.43 6.01 -13.44
CA ARG A 162 24.94 5.44 -12.19
C ARG A 162 24.03 4.33 -11.71
N SER A 163 24.62 3.25 -11.23
CA SER A 163 23.89 2.21 -10.49
C SER A 163 23.66 2.71 -9.08
N LEU A 164 22.41 2.72 -8.65
CA LEU A 164 22.02 3.07 -7.29
C LEU A 164 21.39 1.87 -6.62
N ILE A 165 21.97 1.41 -5.52
CA ILE A 165 21.41 0.35 -4.69
C ILE A 165 21.19 0.90 -3.29
N THR A 166 19.95 0.85 -2.81
CA THR A 166 19.62 1.26 -1.45
C THR A 166 18.91 0.14 -0.69
N VAL A 167 18.96 0.22 0.62
CA VAL A 167 18.26 -0.70 1.53
C VAL A 167 17.58 0.08 2.64
N GLY A 168 16.54 -0.52 3.21
CA GLY A 168 15.83 0.03 4.35
C GLY A 168 14.77 -0.94 4.86
N GLY A 169 14.00 -0.48 5.82
CA GLY A 169 12.81 -1.16 6.33
C GLY A 169 11.54 -0.38 5.98
N ILE A 170 10.40 -1.01 6.17
CA ILE A 170 9.07 -0.40 6.02
C ILE A 170 8.28 -0.61 7.31
N GLU A 171 7.72 0.48 7.84
CA GLU A 171 6.83 0.46 8.99
C GLU A 171 5.48 1.08 8.66
N ASN A 172 4.41 0.54 9.24
CA ASN A 172 3.09 1.12 9.09
C ASN A 172 2.95 2.32 10.04
N VAL A 173 2.49 3.44 9.50
CA VAL A 173 2.19 4.66 10.25
C VAL A 173 0.78 5.15 9.87
N PRO A 174 0.15 6.02 10.66
CA PRO A 174 -1.11 6.62 10.28
C PRO A 174 -1.00 7.34 8.93
N ARG A 175 -2.01 7.15 8.06
CA ARG A 175 -2.08 7.85 6.77
C ARG A 175 -2.30 9.34 7.00
N THR A 176 -1.57 10.15 6.27
CA THR A 176 -1.68 11.61 6.29
C THR A 176 -1.74 12.15 4.86
N ARG A 177 -2.13 13.41 4.71
CA ARG A 177 -2.12 14.08 3.39
C ARG A 177 -0.74 14.07 2.71
N ASN A 178 0.33 14.08 3.51
CA ASN A 178 1.71 14.09 2.98
C ASN A 178 2.30 12.67 2.86
N ASN A 179 1.69 11.66 3.49
CA ASN A 179 2.03 10.24 3.37
C ASN A 179 0.74 9.42 3.23
N PRO A 180 0.11 9.41 2.05
CA PRO A 180 -1.17 8.74 1.82
C PRO A 180 -1.06 7.21 1.88
N HIS A 181 0.11 6.64 1.62
CA HIS A 181 0.34 5.21 1.76
C HIS A 181 0.35 4.75 3.23
N GLY A 182 0.65 5.65 4.19
CA GLY A 182 0.79 5.27 5.60
C GLY A 182 1.96 4.30 5.83
N LEU A 183 3.01 4.44 5.05
CA LEU A 183 4.22 3.62 5.09
C LEU A 183 5.43 4.53 5.31
N LEU A 184 6.23 4.21 6.34
CA LEU A 184 7.43 4.94 6.68
C LEU A 184 8.66 4.10 6.31
N ILE A 185 9.55 4.67 5.53
CA ILE A 185 10.85 4.09 5.21
C ILE A 185 11.77 4.32 6.40
N THR A 186 12.36 3.25 6.93
CA THR A 186 13.21 3.28 8.13
C THR A 186 14.58 2.72 7.85
N ASN A 187 15.58 3.20 8.60
CA ASN A 187 16.96 2.72 8.49
C ASN A 187 17.50 2.73 7.06
N TRP A 188 17.10 3.75 6.29
CA TRP A 188 17.48 3.87 4.89
C TRP A 188 18.93 4.24 4.70
N ARG A 189 19.60 3.56 3.77
CA ARG A 189 21.00 3.83 3.41
C ARG A 189 21.30 3.40 1.98
N THR A 190 22.25 4.08 1.37
CA THR A 190 22.81 3.71 0.08
C THR A 190 23.90 2.65 0.30
N LEU A 191 23.85 1.54 -0.44
CA LEU A 191 24.87 0.50 -0.45
C LEU A 191 25.85 0.69 -1.60
N GLU A 192 25.35 1.13 -2.76
CA GLU A 192 26.12 1.31 -3.97
C GLU A 192 25.61 2.53 -4.73
N ASP A 193 26.56 3.34 -5.20
CA ASP A 193 26.36 4.47 -6.08
C ASP A 193 27.60 4.55 -6.97
N LYS A 194 27.56 3.84 -8.12
CA LYS A 194 28.71 3.69 -9.03
C LYS A 194 28.38 4.18 -10.42
N ASP A 195 29.33 4.85 -11.05
CA ASP A 195 29.23 5.19 -12.45
C ASP A 195 29.21 3.91 -13.29
N LEU A 196 28.30 3.85 -14.23
CA LEU A 196 28.24 2.81 -15.24
C LEU A 196 29.10 3.27 -16.41
N ASP A 197 30.24 2.62 -16.59
CA ASP A 197 31.13 2.87 -17.73
C ASP A 197 30.41 2.53 -19.03
N TYR A 198 30.54 3.44 -20.02
CA TYR A 198 30.18 3.25 -21.42
C TYR A 198 31.40 3.21 -22.28
#